data_400732edb98fd5793b513859431d47e3
#
_entry.id   400732edb98fd5793b513859431d47e3
#
_cell.length_a   1.000
_cell.length_b   1.000
_cell.length_c   1.000
_cell.angle_alpha   90.00
_cell.angle_beta   90.00
_cell.angle_gamma   90.00
#
_symmetry.space_group_name_H-M   'P 1'
#
loop_
_entity.id
_entity.type
_entity.pdbx_description
1 polymer ?
#
loop_
_entity_poly.entity_id
_entity_poly.type
_entity_poly.pdbx_seq_one_letter_code
_entity_poly.pdbx_strand_id
1 'polypeptide(L)'
;MKNSKYARLTISVLMIVIILNCNLLNRSLTNVEASSAGKYGVLIADAKGKYTFFDWNSEQGTQRIIKKSSNIMLPLRRTCSNLTNIEYSYDFTTNKATVTNTKNGKKIIFTKDSKTAYTYASKKAKAKKVTLKYKMYLDKDSNAAMVEASALSYVLSAKSGYKLYSSDTALKDAGYSVKQYAGVIVLNSYKKVSTLPAATKVKYISEKIASNVKKVTIPEGYSVAQVFELLVEKGVCASVDALFAASEEIDYSASKSISSQLLKENRCFTLEGYLYPDTYEFYGNSEPSDVLKKIVANTDKKYTEEYYTRAEELGYTLDEIITIASIIEKETGKDAERAKIGSVLYNRLEIGMRLQCDCTIYYIERYVKPYITGDINRYNDYYNTRKCKALPDGPIANPGKKAIQAALYPAETEYYYFCSDKEGEYHYFKTYEEQKDFLNSIETSDSKQ
;
A
#
# COMPACT_ATOMS: atom_id res chain seq x y z
N MET A 1 -43.22 -45.31 7.62
CA MET A 1 -42.54 -44.94 8.88
C MET A 1 -40.98 -45.05 8.86
N LYS A 2 -40.31 -45.19 7.71
CA LYS A 2 -38.83 -45.31 7.63
C LYS A 2 -38.11 -43.95 7.33
N ASN A 3 -38.81 -42.94 6.82
CA ASN A 3 -38.18 -41.66 6.40
C ASN A 3 -37.96 -40.63 7.53
N SER A 4 -38.53 -40.87 8.73
CA SER A 4 -38.39 -39.91 9.86
C SER A 4 -37.08 -40.06 10.65
N LYS A 5 -36.42 -41.24 10.62
CA LYS A 5 -35.16 -41.45 11.33
C LYS A 5 -33.95 -40.83 10.61
N TYR A 6 -33.95 -40.83 9.28
CA TYR A 6 -32.85 -40.23 8.51
C TYR A 6 -32.88 -38.69 8.52
N ALA A 7 -34.09 -38.08 8.52
CA ALA A 7 -34.23 -36.65 8.64
C ALA A 7 -33.74 -36.08 9.99
N ARG A 8 -33.96 -36.83 11.08
CA ARG A 8 -33.46 -36.44 12.41
C ARG A 8 -31.93 -36.63 12.55
N LEU A 9 -31.37 -37.65 11.91
CA LEU A 9 -29.94 -37.91 11.94
C LEU A 9 -29.15 -36.84 11.11
N THR A 10 -29.69 -36.44 9.95
CA THR A 10 -29.09 -35.39 9.11
C THR A 10 -29.14 -34.03 9.78
N ILE A 11 -30.20 -33.65 10.47
CA ILE A 11 -30.31 -32.40 11.20
C ILE A 11 -29.34 -32.38 12.40
N SER A 12 -29.20 -33.50 13.12
CA SER A 12 -28.24 -33.59 14.24
C SER A 12 -26.79 -33.52 13.78
N VAL A 13 -26.44 -34.15 12.65
CA VAL A 13 -25.09 -34.08 12.08
C VAL A 13 -24.80 -32.64 11.54
N LEU A 14 -25.79 -32.00 10.92
CA LEU A 14 -25.66 -30.62 10.46
C LEU A 14 -25.48 -29.63 11.62
N MET A 15 -26.22 -29.80 12.71
CA MET A 15 -26.05 -28.98 13.93
C MET A 15 -24.68 -29.21 14.60
N ILE A 16 -24.18 -30.46 14.63
CA ILE A 16 -22.86 -30.76 15.18
C ILE A 16 -21.76 -30.14 14.29
N VAL A 17 -21.90 -30.14 12.96
CA VAL A 17 -20.97 -29.51 12.03
C VAL A 17 -20.99 -27.97 12.16
N ILE A 18 -22.17 -27.37 12.37
CA ILE A 18 -22.30 -25.92 12.61
C ILE A 18 -21.70 -25.56 13.96
N ILE A 19 -21.93 -26.33 15.02
CA ILE A 19 -21.34 -26.10 16.34
C ILE A 19 -19.82 -26.31 16.32
N LEU A 20 -19.29 -27.29 15.59
CA LEU A 20 -17.87 -27.51 15.41
C LEU A 20 -17.21 -26.38 14.59
N ASN A 21 -17.87 -25.90 13.53
CA ASN A 21 -17.38 -24.74 12.78
C ASN A 21 -17.47 -23.44 13.57
N CYS A 22 -18.52 -23.22 14.36
CA CYS A 22 -18.58 -22.08 15.29
C CYS A 22 -17.53 -22.17 16.39
N ASN A 23 -17.21 -23.36 16.90
CA ASN A 23 -16.13 -23.55 17.86
C ASN A 23 -14.72 -23.43 17.23
N LEU A 24 -14.56 -23.83 15.95
CA LEU A 24 -13.32 -23.60 15.20
C LEU A 24 -13.14 -22.12 14.82
N LEU A 25 -14.21 -21.42 14.42
CA LEU A 25 -14.20 -19.97 14.23
C LEU A 25 -13.97 -19.20 15.55
N ASN A 26 -14.59 -19.61 16.65
CA ASN A 26 -14.29 -19.05 17.96
C ASN A 26 -12.87 -19.41 18.45
N ARG A 27 -12.34 -20.59 18.14
CA ARG A 27 -10.94 -20.91 18.46
C ARG A 27 -9.95 -20.13 17.57
N SER A 28 -10.26 -19.84 16.32
CA SER A 28 -9.42 -18.96 15.49
C SER A 28 -9.53 -17.49 15.88
N LEU A 29 -10.63 -17.07 16.53
CA LEU A 29 -10.80 -15.74 17.09
C LEU A 29 -10.28 -15.61 18.53
N THR A 30 -10.07 -16.73 19.25
CA THR A 30 -9.60 -16.73 20.65
C THR A 30 -8.14 -17.16 20.81
N ASN A 31 -7.46 -17.63 19.78
CA ASN A 31 -6.03 -18.00 19.80
C ASN A 31 -5.11 -16.96 19.17
N VAL A 32 -5.48 -15.67 19.18
CA VAL A 32 -4.50 -14.60 19.33
C VAL A 32 -4.40 -14.30 20.83
N GLU A 33 -3.85 -15.22 21.58
CA GLU A 33 -3.15 -14.90 22.81
C GLU A 33 -1.92 -14.06 22.45
N ALA A 34 -2.16 -12.77 22.14
CA ALA A 34 -1.15 -11.78 22.35
C ALA A 34 -0.83 -11.85 23.84
N SER A 35 0.37 -12.30 24.18
CA SER A 35 0.85 -12.35 25.55
C SER A 35 0.41 -11.07 26.25
N SER A 36 -0.38 -11.18 27.32
CA SER A 36 -0.97 -10.08 28.08
C SER A 36 0.10 -9.24 28.81
N ALA A 37 1.37 -9.59 28.68
CA ALA A 37 2.49 -8.88 29.25
C ALA A 37 2.90 -7.73 28.32
N GLY A 38 2.37 -6.51 28.55
CA GLY A 38 3.02 -5.32 28.06
C GLY A 38 2.27 -4.40 27.11
N LYS A 39 0.94 -4.49 26.97
CA LYS A 39 0.18 -3.48 26.22
C LYS A 39 0.22 -2.11 26.91
N TYR A 40 0.35 -1.06 26.10
CA TYR A 40 0.37 0.32 26.58
C TYR A 40 -0.68 1.15 25.84
N GLY A 41 -1.51 1.91 26.58
CA GLY A 41 -2.40 2.90 26.01
C GLY A 41 -1.72 4.26 25.89
N VAL A 42 -2.18 5.10 24.97
CA VAL A 42 -1.74 6.48 24.84
C VAL A 42 -2.94 7.43 24.99
N LEU A 43 -2.82 8.39 25.90
CA LEU A 43 -3.75 9.49 26.07
C LEU A 43 -3.16 10.76 25.49
N ILE A 44 -3.87 11.39 24.57
CA ILE A 44 -3.46 12.67 23.97
C ILE A 44 -4.51 13.74 24.28
N ALA A 45 -4.06 14.87 24.82
CA ALA A 45 -4.91 16.01 25.11
C ALA A 45 -5.10 16.90 23.88
N ASP A 46 -6.34 17.33 23.63
CA ASP A 46 -6.66 18.41 22.69
C ASP A 46 -6.45 19.82 23.32
N ALA A 47 -6.68 20.86 22.52
CA ALA A 47 -6.55 22.27 22.94
C ALA A 47 -7.48 22.65 24.14
N LYS A 48 -8.59 21.96 24.28
CA LYS A 48 -9.58 22.17 25.37
C LYS A 48 -9.25 21.36 26.62
N GLY A 49 -8.18 20.54 26.57
CA GLY A 49 -7.76 19.67 27.68
C GLY A 49 -8.57 18.37 27.80
N LYS A 50 -9.35 18.04 26.75
CA LYS A 50 -10.06 16.76 26.65
C LYS A 50 -9.10 15.69 26.11
N TYR A 51 -9.10 14.53 26.74
CA TYR A 51 -8.22 13.43 26.39
C TYR A 51 -8.90 12.43 25.45
N THR A 52 -8.14 11.97 24.49
CA THR A 52 -8.50 10.82 23.63
C THR A 52 -7.55 9.66 23.94
N PHE A 53 -8.12 8.48 24.14
CA PHE A 53 -7.38 7.24 24.39
C PHE A 53 -7.15 6.48 23.10
N PHE A 54 -5.91 6.07 22.88
CA PHE A 54 -5.46 5.33 21.71
C PHE A 54 -4.88 3.97 22.13
N ASP A 55 -5.49 2.88 21.66
CA ASP A 55 -4.96 1.53 21.80
C ASP A 55 -4.23 1.11 20.50
N TRP A 56 -2.97 1.51 20.37
CA TRP A 56 -2.18 1.20 19.20
C TRP A 56 -1.54 -0.22 19.23
N ASN A 57 -1.89 -1.02 20.23
CA ASN A 57 -1.37 -2.39 20.35
C ASN A 57 -2.25 -3.43 19.63
N SER A 58 -3.51 -3.10 19.36
CA SER A 58 -4.51 -4.02 18.79
C SER A 58 -4.45 -4.13 17.27
N GLU A 59 -3.71 -3.25 16.58
CA GLU A 59 -3.69 -3.17 15.12
C GLU A 59 -2.57 -4.01 14.54
N GLN A 60 -2.92 -5.02 13.73
CA GLN A 60 -1.95 -5.79 12.95
C GLN A 60 -1.40 -4.94 11.80
N GLY A 61 -0.07 -4.91 11.64
CA GLY A 61 0.62 -4.33 10.49
C GLY A 61 0.77 -2.81 10.46
N THR A 62 0.42 -2.10 11.52
CA THR A 62 0.54 -0.64 11.59
C THR A 62 1.45 -0.19 12.71
N GLN A 63 1.82 1.09 12.67
CA GLN A 63 2.69 1.77 13.63
C GLN A 63 2.22 1.57 15.07
N ARG A 64 2.74 0.58 15.75
CA ARG A 64 2.36 0.16 17.11
C ARG A 64 3.34 0.65 18.17
N ILE A 65 2.88 0.68 19.42
CA ILE A 65 3.75 0.91 20.57
C ILE A 65 4.61 -0.33 20.80
N ILE A 66 5.91 -0.14 20.97
CA ILE A 66 6.84 -1.24 21.22
C ILE A 66 7.57 -1.01 22.55
N LYS A 67 7.58 -2.03 23.41
CA LYS A 67 8.42 -2.03 24.60
C LYS A 67 9.80 -2.59 24.24
N LYS A 68 10.86 -1.81 24.44
CA LYS A 68 12.25 -2.24 24.35
C LYS A 68 12.94 -2.08 25.69
N SER A 69 13.23 -3.20 26.34
CA SER A 69 13.74 -3.21 27.72
C SER A 69 12.81 -2.40 28.66
N SER A 70 13.31 -1.36 29.29
CA SER A 70 12.53 -0.46 30.16
C SER A 70 11.91 0.74 29.43
N ASN A 71 12.12 0.87 28.11
CA ASN A 71 11.67 2.03 27.35
C ASN A 71 10.46 1.70 26.50
N ILE A 72 9.55 2.65 26.40
CA ILE A 72 8.38 2.59 25.52
C ILE A 72 8.70 3.38 24.27
N MET A 73 8.64 2.74 23.12
CA MET A 73 8.88 3.34 21.81
C MET A 73 7.55 3.69 21.16
N LEU A 74 7.44 4.91 20.66
CA LEU A 74 6.27 5.43 19.97
C LEU A 74 6.60 5.71 18.50
N PRO A 75 5.66 5.41 17.58
CA PRO A 75 5.78 5.81 16.18
C PRO A 75 5.60 7.32 16.06
N LEU A 76 6.65 8.04 15.60
CA LEU A 76 6.69 9.51 15.62
C LEU A 76 5.56 10.12 14.80
N ARG A 77 5.39 9.71 13.56
CA ARG A 77 4.37 10.29 12.66
C ARG A 77 2.98 10.15 13.27
N ARG A 78 2.59 8.94 13.63
CA ARG A 78 1.29 8.66 14.23
C ARG A 78 1.07 9.43 15.52
N THR A 79 2.10 9.55 16.34
CA THR A 79 2.04 10.30 17.60
C THR A 79 1.88 11.80 17.34
N CYS A 80 2.69 12.35 16.46
CA CYS A 80 2.69 13.79 16.14
C CYS A 80 1.41 14.24 15.44
N SER A 81 0.87 13.43 14.52
CA SER A 81 -0.38 13.76 13.80
C SER A 81 -1.60 13.87 14.74
N ASN A 82 -1.52 13.27 15.93
CA ASN A 82 -2.57 13.35 16.94
C ASN A 82 -2.31 14.43 18.03
N LEU A 83 -1.13 15.07 18.00
CA LEU A 83 -0.77 16.16 18.90
C LEU A 83 -1.00 17.51 18.22
N THR A 84 -1.79 18.38 18.84
CA THR A 84 -2.03 19.72 18.32
C THR A 84 -0.77 20.58 18.41
N ASN A 85 -0.49 21.37 17.36
CA ASN A 85 0.70 22.23 17.22
C ASN A 85 2.03 21.45 17.20
N ILE A 86 2.02 20.17 16.87
CA ILE A 86 3.22 19.38 16.70
C ILE A 86 3.28 18.90 15.23
N GLU A 87 4.34 19.27 14.55
CA GLU A 87 4.65 18.84 13.19
C GLU A 87 5.78 17.81 13.19
N TYR A 88 5.71 16.89 12.27
CA TYR A 88 6.70 15.86 12.04
C TYR A 88 7.13 15.88 10.59
N SER A 89 8.43 15.74 10.35
CA SER A 89 9.01 15.44 9.04
C SER A 89 10.15 14.44 9.18
N TYR A 90 10.33 13.62 8.15
CA TYR A 90 11.46 12.72 8.02
C TYR A 90 12.20 13.06 6.73
N ASP A 91 13.52 13.23 6.84
CA ASP A 91 14.41 13.45 5.71
C ASP A 91 15.19 12.16 5.47
N PHE A 92 14.86 11.48 4.40
CA PHE A 92 15.43 10.20 4.00
C PHE A 92 16.90 10.34 3.56
N THR A 93 17.28 11.50 2.98
CA THR A 93 18.66 11.75 2.56
C THR A 93 19.63 11.82 3.74
N THR A 94 19.21 12.50 4.80
CA THR A 94 20.04 12.66 6.01
C THR A 94 19.67 11.66 7.12
N ASN A 95 18.65 10.81 6.91
CA ASN A 95 18.11 9.88 7.90
C ASN A 95 17.74 10.56 9.22
N LYS A 96 17.10 11.75 9.14
CA LYS A 96 16.71 12.54 10.31
C LYS A 96 15.21 12.72 10.41
N ALA A 97 14.70 12.48 11.61
CA ALA A 97 13.33 12.81 11.99
C ALA A 97 13.31 14.14 12.76
N THR A 98 12.50 15.08 12.32
CA THR A 98 12.32 16.37 12.99
C THR A 98 10.90 16.46 13.55
N VAL A 99 10.81 16.82 14.83
CA VAL A 99 9.54 17.13 15.50
C VAL A 99 9.58 18.58 15.98
N THR A 100 8.61 19.38 15.58
CA THR A 100 8.55 20.81 15.86
C THR A 100 7.24 21.17 16.54
N ASN A 101 7.30 21.91 17.63
CA ASN A 101 6.14 22.59 18.19
C ASN A 101 5.97 23.95 17.52
N THR A 102 4.95 24.08 16.70
CA THR A 102 4.72 25.29 15.88
C THR A 102 4.33 26.53 16.71
N LYS A 103 3.74 26.30 17.89
CA LYS A 103 3.30 27.38 18.79
C LYS A 103 4.48 28.11 19.48
N ASN A 104 5.50 27.36 19.92
CA ASN A 104 6.62 27.92 20.69
C ASN A 104 7.99 27.78 20.01
N GLY A 105 8.06 27.14 18.84
CA GLY A 105 9.26 26.93 18.06
C GLY A 105 10.25 25.93 18.66
N LYS A 106 9.87 25.19 19.71
CA LYS A 106 10.70 24.09 20.22
C LYS A 106 10.82 23.01 19.18
N LYS A 107 12.00 22.44 19.06
CA LYS A 107 12.27 21.38 18.06
C LYS A 107 13.20 20.32 18.63
N ILE A 108 13.01 19.08 18.22
CA ILE A 108 13.97 18.00 18.41
C ILE A 108 14.25 17.31 17.08
N ILE A 109 15.52 17.00 16.84
CA ILE A 109 15.97 16.27 15.64
C ILE A 109 16.63 14.97 16.13
N PHE A 110 16.09 13.88 15.65
CA PHE A 110 16.63 12.54 15.83
C PHE A 110 17.42 12.13 14.59
N THR A 111 18.43 11.28 14.78
CA THR A 111 19.13 10.63 13.67
C THR A 111 18.94 9.13 13.77
N LYS A 112 18.63 8.46 12.66
CA LYS A 112 18.47 7.01 12.61
C LYS A 112 19.71 6.31 13.21
N ASP A 113 19.45 5.27 13.97
CA ASP A 113 20.44 4.43 14.64
C ASP A 113 21.35 5.16 15.66
N SER A 114 20.98 6.40 16.05
CA SER A 114 21.71 7.20 17.01
C SER A 114 20.95 7.37 18.33
N LYS A 115 21.70 7.35 19.43
CA LYS A 115 21.24 7.80 20.76
C LYS A 115 21.40 9.30 20.96
N THR A 116 22.00 10.01 20.00
CA THR A 116 22.14 11.47 20.06
C THR A 116 20.98 12.13 19.34
N ALA A 117 20.33 13.09 20.01
CA ALA A 117 19.39 14.00 19.41
C ALA A 117 19.78 15.45 19.68
N TYR A 118 19.24 16.37 18.91
CA TYR A 118 19.47 17.81 19.05
C TYR A 118 18.18 18.52 19.37
N THR A 119 18.15 19.29 20.44
CA THR A 119 16.96 20.06 20.86
C THR A 119 17.20 21.54 20.69
N TYR A 120 16.14 22.27 20.38
CA TYR A 120 16.11 23.73 20.20
C TYR A 120 14.99 24.31 21.04
N ALA A 121 15.32 25.25 21.90
CA ALA A 121 14.35 25.86 22.83
C ALA A 121 13.40 26.87 22.17
N SER A 122 13.75 27.34 20.95
CA SER A 122 12.94 28.21 20.09
C SER A 122 13.46 28.18 18.66
N LYS A 123 12.78 28.87 17.72
CA LYS A 123 13.21 28.96 16.29
C LYS A 123 14.63 29.52 16.13
N LYS A 124 15.07 30.43 17.02
CA LYS A 124 16.40 31.10 16.96
C LYS A 124 17.42 30.48 17.93
N ALA A 125 17.05 29.47 18.71
CA ALA A 125 17.94 28.87 19.70
C ALA A 125 19.04 28.04 19.06
N LYS A 126 20.23 28.03 19.67
CA LYS A 126 21.30 27.10 19.30
C LYS A 126 20.92 25.67 19.65
N ALA A 127 21.40 24.72 18.87
CA ALA A 127 21.21 23.29 19.11
C ALA A 127 21.86 22.88 20.44
N LYS A 128 21.11 22.15 21.26
CA LYS A 128 21.62 21.48 22.46
C LYS A 128 21.59 19.97 22.22
N LYS A 129 22.75 19.34 22.35
CA LYS A 129 22.87 17.86 22.28
C LYS A 129 22.20 17.23 23.48
N VAL A 130 21.41 16.20 23.26
CA VAL A 130 20.80 15.35 24.30
C VAL A 130 21.07 13.88 23.97
N THR A 131 21.25 13.08 25.03
CA THR A 131 21.44 11.63 24.88
C THR A 131 20.14 10.92 25.24
N LEU A 132 19.65 10.11 24.32
CA LEU A 132 18.49 9.26 24.49
C LEU A 132 18.88 7.97 25.23
N LYS A 133 17.94 7.39 25.95
CA LYS A 133 18.14 6.05 26.55
C LYS A 133 18.18 4.98 25.48
N TYR A 134 17.38 5.14 24.43
CA TYR A 134 17.32 4.25 23.29
C TYR A 134 17.53 5.00 21.97
N LYS A 135 18.19 4.37 20.99
CA LYS A 135 18.37 4.96 19.66
C LYS A 135 17.03 5.06 18.91
N MET A 136 16.85 6.10 18.09
CA MET A 136 15.81 6.12 17.07
C MET A 136 16.12 5.04 16.03
N TYR A 137 15.11 4.31 15.59
CA TYR A 137 15.22 3.33 14.51
C TYR A 137 13.95 3.35 13.64
N LEU A 138 14.05 2.81 12.44
CA LEU A 138 12.86 2.50 11.64
C LEU A 138 12.39 1.11 12.03
N ASP A 139 11.09 0.97 12.28
CA ASP A 139 10.46 -0.31 12.58
C ASP A 139 10.46 -1.19 11.33
N LYS A 140 10.85 -2.44 11.45
CA LYS A 140 11.03 -3.35 10.30
C LYS A 140 9.73 -3.65 9.57
N ASP A 141 8.61 -3.69 10.31
CA ASP A 141 7.32 -4.08 9.78
C ASP A 141 6.55 -2.89 9.17
N SER A 142 6.73 -1.70 9.76
CA SER A 142 5.95 -0.50 9.39
C SER A 142 6.80 0.64 8.83
N ASN A 143 8.12 0.50 8.79
CA ASN A 143 9.08 1.55 8.45
C ASN A 143 8.90 2.86 9.24
N ALA A 144 8.13 2.83 10.33
CA ALA A 144 7.87 4.00 11.16
C ALA A 144 9.12 4.40 11.96
N ALA A 145 9.42 5.69 12.00
CA ALA A 145 10.46 6.21 12.88
C ALA A 145 10.03 6.06 14.35
N MET A 146 10.68 5.16 15.08
CA MET A 146 10.39 4.81 16.46
C MET A 146 11.32 5.53 17.41
N VAL A 147 10.77 6.26 18.37
CA VAL A 147 11.52 6.96 19.41
C VAL A 147 11.02 6.62 20.80
N GLU A 148 11.87 6.77 21.80
CA GLU A 148 11.42 6.66 23.19
C GLU A 148 10.40 7.75 23.52
N ALA A 149 9.27 7.35 24.11
CA ALA A 149 8.14 8.24 24.43
C ALA A 149 8.54 9.47 25.25
N SER A 150 9.49 9.30 26.17
CA SER A 150 10.02 10.39 27.03
C SER A 150 10.70 11.50 26.25
N ALA A 151 11.28 11.22 25.07
CA ALA A 151 11.94 12.22 24.24
C ALA A 151 10.98 13.29 23.70
N LEU A 152 9.69 12.98 23.57
CA LEU A 152 8.69 13.96 23.17
C LEU A 152 8.52 15.09 24.18
N SER A 153 8.89 14.88 25.46
CA SER A 153 8.89 15.93 26.49
C SER A 153 9.69 17.17 26.12
N TYR A 154 10.69 17.06 25.22
CA TYR A 154 11.47 18.20 24.77
C TYR A 154 10.70 19.17 23.87
N VAL A 155 9.69 18.72 23.16
CA VAL A 155 8.87 19.55 22.26
C VAL A 155 7.52 19.91 22.83
N LEU A 156 7.02 19.17 23.83
CA LEU A 156 5.78 19.51 24.51
C LEU A 156 5.95 20.84 25.30
N SER A 157 4.86 21.56 25.53
CA SER A 157 4.90 22.94 26.10
C SER A 157 5.55 23.02 27.47
N ALA A 158 5.42 21.97 28.27
CA ALA A 158 6.08 21.83 29.56
C ALA A 158 6.91 20.55 29.56
N LYS A 159 8.07 20.53 30.21
CA LYS A 159 8.88 19.31 30.44
C LYS A 159 8.06 18.16 31.01
N SER A 160 6.95 18.46 31.67
CA SER A 160 6.00 17.55 32.29
C SER A 160 4.74 17.31 31.43
N GLY A 161 4.74 17.65 30.15
CA GLY A 161 3.67 17.30 29.21
C GLY A 161 3.63 15.83 28.83
N TYR A 162 4.63 15.06 29.27
CA TYR A 162 4.73 13.60 29.15
C TYR A 162 4.71 12.95 30.54
N LYS A 163 3.94 11.88 30.72
CA LYS A 163 4.01 11.02 31.90
C LYS A 163 3.56 9.60 31.56
N LEU A 164 4.29 8.62 32.06
CA LEU A 164 3.95 7.20 32.04
C LEU A 164 3.39 6.79 33.40
N TYR A 165 2.23 6.17 33.39
CA TYR A 165 1.60 5.54 34.54
C TYR A 165 1.62 4.02 34.32
N SER A 166 2.36 3.28 35.15
CA SER A 166 2.55 1.83 35.03
C SER A 166 2.32 1.07 36.32
N SER A 167 1.88 1.73 37.39
CA SER A 167 1.51 1.05 38.60
C SER A 167 0.05 0.57 38.52
N ASP A 168 -0.20 -0.66 38.95
CA ASP A 168 -1.54 -1.26 38.98
C ASP A 168 -2.54 -0.40 39.77
N THR A 169 -2.11 0.15 40.87
CA THR A 169 -2.92 1.03 41.72
C THR A 169 -3.36 2.26 40.94
N ALA A 170 -2.42 2.99 40.31
CA ALA A 170 -2.74 4.19 39.54
C ALA A 170 -3.67 3.90 38.35
N LEU A 171 -3.52 2.75 37.68
CA LEU A 171 -4.38 2.34 36.58
C LEU A 171 -5.79 1.98 37.08
N LYS A 172 -5.90 1.19 38.15
CA LYS A 172 -7.20 0.82 38.78
C LYS A 172 -7.94 2.04 39.30
N ASP A 173 -7.26 2.92 40.01
CA ASP A 173 -7.89 4.16 40.59
C ASP A 173 -8.43 5.07 39.48
N ALA A 174 -7.79 5.08 38.30
CA ALA A 174 -8.26 5.80 37.16
C ALA A 174 -9.26 5.01 36.27
N GLY A 175 -9.59 3.77 36.63
CA GLY A 175 -10.59 2.94 35.94
C GLY A 175 -10.06 2.22 34.68
N TYR A 176 -8.74 2.05 34.52
CA TYR A 176 -8.16 1.28 33.41
C TYR A 176 -7.97 -0.19 33.81
N SER A 177 -8.17 -1.08 32.83
CA SER A 177 -8.03 -2.52 33.04
C SER A 177 -6.56 -2.91 33.12
N VAL A 178 -6.08 -3.30 34.30
CA VAL A 178 -4.71 -3.83 34.49
C VAL A 178 -4.49 -5.20 33.85
N LYS A 179 -5.57 -5.90 33.47
CA LYS A 179 -5.49 -7.12 32.65
C LYS A 179 -5.18 -6.83 31.19
N GLN A 180 -5.54 -5.64 30.69
CA GLN A 180 -5.32 -5.22 29.32
C GLN A 180 -4.05 -4.38 29.14
N TYR A 181 -3.77 -3.49 30.12
CA TYR A 181 -2.69 -2.50 30.01
C TYR A 181 -1.67 -2.64 31.11
N ALA A 182 -0.40 -2.74 30.73
CA ALA A 182 0.74 -2.63 31.64
C ALA A 182 1.11 -1.17 31.92
N GLY A 183 0.52 -0.22 31.21
CA GLY A 183 0.70 1.20 31.45
C GLY A 183 -0.08 2.08 30.49
N VAL A 184 -0.21 3.34 30.88
CA VAL A 184 -0.82 4.40 30.07
C VAL A 184 0.15 5.57 29.97
N ILE A 185 0.44 5.98 28.74
CA ILE A 185 1.25 7.15 28.41
C ILE A 185 0.31 8.33 28.24
N VAL A 186 0.59 9.42 28.91
CA VAL A 186 -0.18 10.67 28.76
C VAL A 186 0.69 11.72 28.10
N LEU A 187 0.19 12.28 27.00
CA LEU A 187 0.83 13.35 26.22
C LEU A 187 -0.09 14.58 26.20
N ASN A 188 0.45 15.72 26.60
CA ASN A 188 -0.26 16.99 26.59
C ASN A 188 0.67 18.08 26.05
N SER A 189 0.36 18.61 24.87
CA SER A 189 1.13 19.69 24.25
C SER A 189 0.89 21.06 24.86
N TYR A 190 -0.07 21.20 25.78
CA TYR A 190 -0.50 22.48 26.36
C TYR A 190 -0.14 22.65 27.84
N LYS A 191 -0.27 21.59 28.64
CA LYS A 191 -0.18 21.68 30.11
C LYS A 191 0.67 20.54 30.69
N LYS A 192 1.09 20.74 31.93
CA LYS A 192 1.69 19.69 32.75
C LYS A 192 0.68 18.55 33.00
N VAL A 193 1.15 17.31 32.87
CA VAL A 193 0.40 16.11 33.25
C VAL A 193 0.62 15.84 34.75
N SER A 194 -0.37 16.13 35.57
CA SER A 194 -0.32 15.93 37.03
C SER A 194 -0.90 14.58 37.44
N THR A 195 -2.03 14.21 36.87
CA THR A 195 -2.79 13.01 37.20
C THR A 195 -3.13 12.20 35.96
N LEU A 196 -3.38 10.89 36.12
CA LEU A 196 -3.94 10.06 35.07
C LEU A 196 -5.42 10.39 34.88
N PRO A 197 -5.86 10.82 33.69
CA PRO A 197 -7.28 11.09 33.46
C PRO A 197 -8.12 9.82 33.65
N ALA A 198 -9.26 9.94 34.31
CA ALA A 198 -10.15 8.81 34.55
C ALA A 198 -10.67 8.22 33.22
N ALA A 199 -10.73 6.91 33.12
CA ALA A 199 -11.15 6.19 31.89
C ALA A 199 -12.57 6.59 31.44
N THR A 200 -13.46 6.91 32.38
CA THR A 200 -14.84 7.39 32.10
C THR A 200 -14.91 8.79 31.50
N LYS A 201 -13.83 9.56 31.56
CA LYS A 201 -13.74 10.95 31.05
C LYS A 201 -12.95 11.05 29.71
N VAL A 202 -12.54 9.94 29.16
CA VAL A 202 -11.75 9.91 27.94
C VAL A 202 -12.56 9.34 26.75
N LYS A 203 -12.30 9.85 25.57
CA LYS A 203 -12.90 9.32 24.35
C LYS A 203 -12.01 8.19 23.82
N TYR A 204 -12.56 7.00 23.69
CA TYR A 204 -11.85 5.88 23.06
C TYR A 204 -11.85 6.00 21.54
N ILE A 205 -10.72 5.67 20.94
CA ILE A 205 -10.52 5.81 19.49
C ILE A 205 -11.16 4.73 18.66
N SER A 206 -11.64 3.62 19.21
CA SER A 206 -12.33 2.61 18.43
C SER A 206 -13.35 3.18 17.43
N GLU A 207 -14.01 4.28 17.79
CA GLU A 207 -14.92 4.99 16.90
C GLU A 207 -14.22 5.87 15.84
N LYS A 208 -13.02 6.41 16.14
CA LYS A 208 -12.28 7.28 15.21
C LYS A 208 -11.48 6.50 14.16
N ILE A 209 -11.01 5.31 14.50
CA ILE A 209 -10.34 4.40 13.57
C ILE A 209 -11.34 3.95 12.50
N ALA A 210 -12.54 3.53 12.90
CA ALA A 210 -13.61 3.19 11.97
C ALA A 210 -14.02 4.36 11.06
N SER A 211 -13.97 5.60 11.56
CA SER A 211 -14.33 6.81 10.78
C SER A 211 -13.25 7.29 9.83
N ASN A 212 -12.00 6.85 9.98
CA ASN A 212 -10.88 7.24 9.11
C ASN A 212 -10.44 6.13 8.14
N VAL A 213 -11.13 5.01 8.12
CA VAL A 213 -10.90 3.97 7.11
C VAL A 213 -11.37 4.49 5.75
N LYS A 214 -10.47 4.46 4.79
CA LYS A 214 -10.70 4.81 3.39
C LYS A 214 -10.80 3.52 2.59
N LYS A 215 -11.97 3.26 2.04
CA LYS A 215 -12.15 2.17 1.08
C LYS A 215 -11.78 2.69 -0.30
N VAL A 216 -10.76 2.12 -0.90
CA VAL A 216 -10.23 2.53 -2.22
C VAL A 216 -10.26 1.34 -3.14
N THR A 217 -10.96 1.47 -4.25
CA THR A 217 -10.92 0.50 -5.34
C THR A 217 -9.91 0.97 -6.37
N ILE A 218 -8.86 0.19 -6.60
CA ILE A 218 -7.91 0.39 -7.68
C ILE A 218 -8.53 -0.23 -8.93
N PRO A 219 -8.84 0.58 -9.98
CA PRO A 219 -9.41 0.06 -11.21
C PRO A 219 -8.37 -0.75 -12.01
N GLU A 220 -8.87 -1.70 -12.80
CA GLU A 220 -8.08 -2.40 -13.80
C GLU A 220 -7.53 -1.39 -14.83
N GLY A 221 -6.32 -1.62 -15.33
CA GLY A 221 -5.66 -0.77 -16.31
C GLY A 221 -5.12 0.57 -15.79
N TYR A 222 -5.16 0.85 -14.47
CA TYR A 222 -4.47 2.02 -13.91
C TYR A 222 -2.97 1.80 -13.91
N SER A 223 -2.20 2.84 -14.27
CA SER A 223 -0.75 2.88 -14.08
C SER A 223 -0.40 3.15 -12.62
N VAL A 224 0.87 2.93 -12.24
CA VAL A 224 1.40 3.31 -10.90
C VAL A 224 1.10 4.77 -10.58
N ALA A 225 1.32 5.68 -11.54
CA ALA A 225 1.04 7.10 -11.35
C ALA A 225 -0.44 7.35 -11.01
N GLN A 226 -1.36 6.77 -11.76
CA GLN A 226 -2.79 6.89 -11.50
C GLN A 226 -3.23 6.28 -10.17
N VAL A 227 -2.62 5.16 -9.77
CA VAL A 227 -2.88 4.56 -8.44
C VAL A 227 -2.40 5.48 -7.33
N PHE A 228 -1.22 6.11 -7.49
CA PHE A 228 -0.68 7.02 -6.50
C PHE A 228 -1.52 8.30 -6.38
N GLU A 229 -1.95 8.88 -7.50
CA GLU A 229 -2.91 10.00 -7.52
C GLU A 229 -4.22 9.63 -6.79
N LEU A 230 -4.78 8.45 -7.10
CA LEU A 230 -6.01 7.96 -6.46
C LEU A 230 -5.84 7.82 -4.94
N LEU A 231 -4.72 7.27 -4.48
CA LEU A 231 -4.44 7.11 -3.04
C LEU A 231 -4.35 8.46 -2.32
N VAL A 232 -3.78 9.48 -2.98
CA VAL A 232 -3.71 10.86 -2.45
C VAL A 232 -5.08 11.53 -2.49
N GLU A 233 -5.81 11.43 -3.60
CA GLU A 233 -7.19 11.96 -3.72
C GLU A 233 -8.11 11.42 -2.63
N LYS A 234 -8.04 10.13 -2.34
CA LYS A 234 -8.82 9.48 -1.27
C LYS A 234 -8.30 9.77 0.15
N GLY A 235 -7.21 10.56 0.28
CA GLY A 235 -6.62 10.92 1.56
C GLY A 235 -5.99 9.75 2.30
N VAL A 236 -5.51 8.73 1.56
CA VAL A 236 -4.76 7.60 2.10
C VAL A 236 -3.32 8.01 2.39
N CYS A 237 -2.68 8.70 1.45
CA CYS A 237 -1.32 9.21 1.58
C CYS A 237 -1.26 10.73 1.38
N ALA A 238 -0.20 11.37 1.84
CA ALA A 238 -0.07 12.81 1.85
C ALA A 238 0.29 13.40 0.47
N SER A 239 1.10 12.70 -0.33
CA SER A 239 1.54 13.17 -1.65
C SER A 239 1.95 12.01 -2.55
N VAL A 240 1.88 12.26 -3.85
CA VAL A 240 2.33 11.34 -4.91
C VAL A 240 3.86 11.15 -4.83
N ASP A 241 4.62 12.23 -4.62
CA ASP A 241 6.09 12.16 -4.49
C ASP A 241 6.52 11.25 -3.35
N ALA A 242 5.81 11.27 -2.21
CA ALA A 242 6.10 10.38 -1.09
C ALA A 242 5.83 8.91 -1.41
N LEU A 243 4.86 8.62 -2.28
CA LEU A 243 4.59 7.26 -2.76
C LEU A 243 5.67 6.80 -3.74
N PHE A 244 6.10 7.64 -4.68
CA PHE A 244 7.23 7.32 -5.56
C PHE A 244 8.52 7.09 -4.77
N ALA A 245 8.87 7.99 -3.84
CA ALA A 245 10.05 7.81 -3.00
C ALA A 245 9.99 6.51 -2.19
N ALA A 246 8.85 6.18 -1.60
CA ALA A 246 8.67 4.95 -0.85
C ALA A 246 8.75 3.70 -1.76
N SER A 247 8.29 3.78 -3.01
CA SER A 247 8.35 2.67 -3.95
C SER A 247 9.79 2.27 -4.31
N GLU A 248 10.70 3.23 -4.32
CA GLU A 248 12.13 2.97 -4.58
C GLU A 248 12.92 2.52 -3.33
N GLU A 249 12.41 2.82 -2.13
CA GLU A 249 13.10 2.52 -0.88
C GLU A 249 12.70 1.18 -0.24
N ILE A 250 11.55 0.61 -0.63
CA ILE A 250 11.06 -0.65 -0.08
C ILE A 250 11.96 -1.80 -0.57
N ASP A 251 12.42 -2.63 0.37
CA ASP A 251 13.01 -3.92 0.05
C ASP A 251 11.92 -4.92 -0.34
N TYR A 252 11.88 -5.28 -1.62
CA TYR A 252 10.95 -6.24 -2.20
C TYR A 252 11.50 -7.67 -2.28
N SER A 253 12.66 -7.96 -1.72
CA SER A 253 13.30 -9.28 -1.79
C SER A 253 12.44 -10.44 -1.26
N ALA A 254 11.50 -10.13 -0.36
CA ALA A 254 10.53 -11.09 0.17
C ALA A 254 9.26 -11.24 -0.71
N SER A 255 9.07 -10.40 -1.72
CA SER A 255 7.94 -10.50 -2.66
C SER A 255 8.31 -11.43 -3.80
N LYS A 256 7.55 -12.51 -3.98
CA LYS A 256 7.78 -13.46 -5.07
C LYS A 256 7.54 -12.81 -6.44
N SER A 257 6.52 -11.96 -6.55
CA SER A 257 6.15 -11.35 -7.82
C SER A 257 7.11 -10.26 -8.28
N ILE A 258 7.76 -9.55 -7.36
CA ILE A 258 8.61 -8.40 -7.69
C ILE A 258 10.11 -8.74 -7.65
N SER A 259 10.55 -9.66 -6.79
CA SER A 259 11.97 -9.93 -6.57
C SER A 259 12.77 -10.24 -7.84
N SER A 260 12.15 -10.92 -8.81
CA SER A 260 12.76 -11.24 -10.11
C SER A 260 12.86 -10.02 -11.05
N GLN A 261 12.14 -8.92 -10.75
CA GLN A 261 12.06 -7.72 -11.59
C GLN A 261 13.10 -6.66 -11.21
N LEU A 262 13.67 -6.75 -10.03
CA LEU A 262 14.64 -5.78 -9.50
C LEU A 262 15.92 -5.66 -10.36
N LEU A 263 16.14 -6.58 -11.28
CA LEU A 263 17.33 -6.61 -12.17
C LEU A 263 17.10 -5.90 -13.51
N LYS A 264 15.90 -5.37 -13.80
CA LYS A 264 15.60 -4.71 -15.09
C LYS A 264 15.94 -3.22 -15.03
N GLU A 265 17.09 -2.85 -15.59
CA GLU A 265 17.65 -1.49 -15.54
C GLU A 265 16.79 -0.44 -16.25
N ASN A 266 16.04 -0.82 -17.28
CA ASN A 266 15.27 0.11 -18.11
C ASN A 266 13.78 0.20 -17.74
N ARG A 267 13.38 -0.39 -16.62
CA ARG A 267 12.00 -0.29 -16.13
C ARG A 267 11.70 1.14 -15.65
N CYS A 268 10.55 1.69 -16.05
CA CYS A 268 10.15 3.03 -15.65
C CYS A 268 9.83 3.10 -14.16
N PHE A 269 9.01 2.17 -13.67
CA PHE A 269 8.59 2.06 -12.27
C PHE A 269 8.61 0.61 -11.82
N THR A 270 9.25 0.33 -10.70
CA THR A 270 9.37 -1.02 -10.12
C THR A 270 8.02 -1.68 -9.89
N LEU A 271 7.01 -0.91 -9.49
CA LEU A 271 5.68 -1.42 -9.14
C LEU A 271 4.69 -1.47 -10.32
N GLU A 272 5.07 -1.06 -11.54
CA GLU A 272 4.15 -1.13 -12.67
C GLU A 272 3.79 -2.58 -12.98
N GLY A 273 2.48 -2.87 -13.03
CA GLY A 273 1.93 -4.22 -13.16
C GLY A 273 1.75 -4.98 -11.83
N TYR A 274 2.21 -4.42 -10.70
CA TYR A 274 2.23 -5.08 -9.38
C TYR A 274 1.40 -4.40 -8.30
N LEU A 275 0.62 -3.40 -8.67
CA LEU A 275 -0.41 -2.81 -7.80
C LEU A 275 -1.78 -3.40 -8.18
N TYR A 276 -2.00 -4.67 -7.84
CA TYR A 276 -3.13 -5.47 -8.31
C TYR A 276 -4.48 -4.75 -8.11
N PRO A 277 -5.33 -4.67 -9.16
CA PRO A 277 -6.66 -4.07 -9.09
C PRO A 277 -7.55 -4.84 -8.12
N ASP A 278 -7.96 -4.17 -7.04
CA ASP A 278 -8.82 -4.73 -5.99
C ASP A 278 -9.38 -3.59 -5.13
N THR A 279 -10.24 -3.92 -4.20
CA THR A 279 -10.72 -2.97 -3.20
C THR A 279 -9.93 -3.14 -1.90
N TYR A 280 -9.29 -2.08 -1.47
CA TYR A 280 -8.46 -2.03 -0.29
C TYR A 280 -9.08 -1.12 0.77
N GLU A 281 -8.83 -1.45 2.03
CA GLU A 281 -9.14 -0.58 3.15
C GLU A 281 -7.84 -0.06 3.76
N PHE A 282 -7.70 1.26 3.82
CA PHE A 282 -6.54 1.94 4.39
C PHE A 282 -6.98 2.91 5.47
N TYR A 283 -6.09 3.28 6.35
CA TYR A 283 -6.30 4.45 7.20
C TYR A 283 -5.91 5.71 6.46
N GLY A 284 -6.67 6.79 6.65
CA GLY A 284 -6.28 8.10 6.12
C GLY A 284 -4.95 8.57 6.72
N ASN A 285 -4.12 9.22 5.90
CA ASN A 285 -2.76 9.64 6.23
C ASN A 285 -1.85 8.46 6.64
N SER A 286 -2.00 7.31 5.98
CA SER A 286 -1.11 6.16 6.16
C SER A 286 0.30 6.45 5.64
N GLU A 287 1.29 5.72 6.17
CA GLU A 287 2.64 5.74 5.60
C GLU A 287 2.63 5.12 4.20
N PRO A 288 3.23 5.77 3.19
CA PRO A 288 3.30 5.24 1.84
C PRO A 288 3.84 3.80 1.77
N SER A 289 4.91 3.50 2.51
CA SER A 289 5.49 2.16 2.53
C SER A 289 4.54 1.08 3.07
N ASP A 290 3.69 1.40 4.07
CA ASP A 290 2.72 0.45 4.60
C ASP A 290 1.59 0.19 3.59
N VAL A 291 1.16 1.24 2.88
CA VAL A 291 0.16 1.16 1.82
C VAL A 291 0.67 0.28 0.67
N LEU A 292 1.87 0.56 0.18
CA LEU A 292 2.48 -0.18 -0.94
C LEU A 292 2.72 -1.65 -0.57
N LYS A 293 3.30 -1.94 0.60
CA LYS A 293 3.48 -3.31 1.09
C LYS A 293 2.16 -4.09 1.18
N LYS A 294 1.08 -3.43 1.60
CA LYS A 294 -0.25 -4.08 1.66
C LYS A 294 -0.76 -4.43 0.27
N ILE A 295 -0.60 -3.55 -0.72
CA ILE A 295 -1.01 -3.81 -2.10
C ILE A 295 -0.16 -4.93 -2.70
N VAL A 296 1.17 -4.86 -2.56
CA VAL A 296 2.10 -5.87 -3.05
C VAL A 296 1.84 -7.25 -2.43
N ALA A 297 1.58 -7.32 -1.12
CA ALA A 297 1.23 -8.56 -0.46
C ALA A 297 -0.10 -9.17 -0.98
N ASN A 298 -1.03 -8.35 -1.48
CA ASN A 298 -2.21 -8.83 -2.18
C ASN A 298 -1.85 -9.33 -3.59
N THR A 299 -0.99 -8.62 -4.31
CA THR A 299 -0.49 -9.05 -5.63
C THR A 299 0.17 -10.42 -5.55
N ASP A 300 1.05 -10.65 -4.56
CA ASP A 300 1.70 -11.96 -4.34
C ASP A 300 0.70 -13.09 -4.10
N LYS A 301 -0.47 -12.80 -3.50
CA LYS A 301 -1.55 -13.78 -3.33
C LYS A 301 -2.35 -14.04 -4.60
N LYS A 302 -2.49 -13.02 -5.45
CA LYS A 302 -3.28 -13.09 -6.70
C LYS A 302 -2.49 -13.72 -7.84
N TYR A 303 -1.18 -13.54 -7.86
CA TYR A 303 -0.27 -14.18 -8.81
C TYR A 303 0.11 -15.57 -8.27
N THR A 304 -0.76 -16.55 -8.58
CA THR A 304 -0.69 -17.91 -8.05
C THR A 304 0.42 -18.73 -8.71
N GLU A 305 0.79 -19.85 -8.09
CA GLU A 305 1.74 -20.81 -8.69
C GLU A 305 1.30 -21.28 -10.08
N GLU A 306 -0.01 -21.43 -10.31
CA GLU A 306 -0.57 -21.76 -11.61
C GLU A 306 -0.15 -20.74 -12.68
N TYR A 307 -0.10 -19.44 -12.35
CA TYR A 307 0.31 -18.40 -13.30
C TYR A 307 1.80 -18.54 -13.67
N TYR A 308 2.66 -18.84 -12.68
CA TYR A 308 4.08 -19.07 -12.92
C TYR A 308 4.31 -20.29 -13.82
N THR A 309 3.68 -21.44 -13.46
CA THR A 309 3.78 -22.67 -14.23
C THR A 309 3.30 -22.45 -15.68
N ARG A 310 2.14 -21.79 -15.84
CA ARG A 310 1.58 -21.55 -17.17
C ARG A 310 2.44 -20.61 -18.02
N ALA A 311 3.05 -19.61 -17.40
CA ALA A 311 4.00 -18.72 -18.06
C ALA A 311 5.21 -19.51 -18.58
N GLU A 312 5.80 -20.38 -17.77
CA GLU A 312 6.90 -21.26 -18.15
C GLU A 312 6.53 -22.20 -19.30
N GLU A 313 5.32 -22.79 -19.30
CA GLU A 313 4.82 -23.62 -20.40
C GLU A 313 4.74 -22.85 -21.73
N LEU A 314 4.44 -21.56 -21.67
CA LEU A 314 4.42 -20.68 -22.84
C LEU A 314 5.83 -20.20 -23.26
N GLY A 315 6.87 -20.49 -22.47
CA GLY A 315 8.23 -20.03 -22.70
C GLY A 315 8.50 -18.60 -22.25
N TYR A 316 7.68 -18.05 -21.35
CA TYR A 316 7.77 -16.69 -20.83
C TYR A 316 7.92 -16.67 -19.30
N THR A 317 8.50 -15.60 -18.78
CA THR A 317 8.44 -15.29 -17.35
C THR A 317 7.06 -14.72 -17.00
N LEU A 318 6.66 -14.79 -15.73
CA LEU A 318 5.41 -14.15 -15.30
C LEU A 318 5.42 -12.64 -15.58
N ASP A 319 6.55 -11.96 -15.46
CA ASP A 319 6.68 -10.54 -15.78
C ASP A 319 6.37 -10.22 -17.26
N GLU A 320 6.84 -11.05 -18.17
CA GLU A 320 6.50 -10.92 -19.58
C GLU A 320 5.01 -11.16 -19.83
N ILE A 321 4.41 -12.14 -19.15
CA ILE A 321 2.96 -12.36 -19.19
C ILE A 321 2.20 -11.14 -18.66
N ILE A 322 2.62 -10.55 -17.54
CA ILE A 322 1.98 -9.34 -17.00
C ILE A 322 2.18 -8.14 -17.95
N THR A 323 3.33 -8.07 -18.63
CA THR A 323 3.58 -7.06 -19.65
C THR A 323 2.61 -7.22 -20.82
N ILE A 324 2.43 -8.43 -21.37
CA ILE A 324 1.45 -8.73 -22.42
C ILE A 324 0.04 -8.43 -21.93
N ALA A 325 -0.32 -8.87 -20.73
CA ALA A 325 -1.63 -8.61 -20.13
C ALA A 325 -1.93 -7.12 -19.99
N SER A 326 -0.93 -6.31 -19.63
CA SER A 326 -1.08 -4.86 -19.52
C SER A 326 -1.36 -4.19 -20.88
N ILE A 327 -0.78 -4.73 -21.96
CA ILE A 327 -1.07 -4.26 -23.34
C ILE A 327 -2.50 -4.67 -23.71
N ILE A 328 -2.88 -5.94 -23.53
CA ILE A 328 -4.24 -6.43 -23.79
C ILE A 328 -5.28 -5.59 -23.03
N GLU A 329 -5.01 -5.27 -21.74
CA GLU A 329 -5.89 -4.43 -20.90
C GLU A 329 -6.12 -3.04 -21.49
N LYS A 330 -5.09 -2.48 -22.14
CA LYS A 330 -5.15 -1.13 -22.73
C LYS A 330 -5.66 -1.13 -24.17
N GLU A 331 -5.65 -2.26 -24.88
CA GLU A 331 -6.13 -2.40 -26.24
C GLU A 331 -7.65 -2.63 -26.30
N THR A 332 -8.26 -3.29 -25.32
CA THR A 332 -9.70 -3.58 -25.35
C THR A 332 -10.35 -3.61 -23.97
N GLY A 333 -11.55 -3.01 -23.91
CA GLY A 333 -12.48 -3.22 -22.80
C GLY A 333 -13.42 -4.42 -22.99
N LYS A 334 -13.46 -5.04 -24.21
CA LYS A 334 -14.33 -6.16 -24.51
C LYS A 334 -13.67 -7.49 -24.13
N ASP A 335 -14.20 -8.16 -23.10
CA ASP A 335 -13.66 -9.42 -22.59
C ASP A 335 -13.54 -10.52 -23.66
N ALA A 336 -14.51 -10.58 -24.59
CA ALA A 336 -14.54 -11.57 -25.66
C ALA A 336 -13.37 -11.44 -26.65
N GLU A 337 -12.78 -10.24 -26.75
CA GLU A 337 -11.70 -9.96 -27.70
C GLU A 337 -10.30 -10.13 -27.10
N ARG A 338 -10.18 -10.13 -25.76
CA ARG A 338 -8.88 -10.17 -25.07
C ARG A 338 -7.99 -11.33 -25.52
N ALA A 339 -8.55 -12.54 -25.60
CA ALA A 339 -7.79 -13.74 -25.98
C ALA A 339 -7.33 -13.72 -27.46
N LYS A 340 -8.13 -13.15 -28.38
CA LYS A 340 -7.75 -12.99 -29.78
C LYS A 340 -6.67 -11.92 -29.95
N ILE A 341 -6.79 -10.78 -29.23
CA ILE A 341 -5.74 -9.76 -29.21
C ILE A 341 -4.45 -10.36 -28.65
N GLY A 342 -4.53 -11.13 -27.56
CA GLY A 342 -3.40 -11.89 -27.03
C GLY A 342 -2.73 -12.75 -28.09
N SER A 343 -3.51 -13.51 -28.86
CA SER A 343 -3.00 -14.34 -29.98
C SER A 343 -2.23 -13.51 -31.00
N VAL A 344 -2.75 -12.35 -31.41
CA VAL A 344 -2.05 -11.46 -32.37
C VAL A 344 -0.71 -11.00 -31.81
N LEU A 345 -0.65 -10.66 -30.52
CA LEU A 345 0.62 -10.25 -29.89
C LEU A 345 1.64 -11.38 -29.89
N TYR A 346 1.24 -12.60 -29.53
CA TYR A 346 2.12 -13.78 -29.56
C TYR A 346 2.58 -14.13 -30.96
N ASN A 347 1.68 -14.15 -31.94
CA ASN A 347 2.02 -14.43 -33.35
C ASN A 347 3.07 -13.42 -33.87
N ARG A 348 2.94 -12.13 -33.51
CA ARG A 348 3.94 -11.11 -33.86
C ARG A 348 5.28 -11.34 -33.18
N LEU A 349 5.28 -11.70 -31.88
CA LEU A 349 6.51 -11.98 -31.12
C LEU A 349 7.25 -13.19 -31.72
N GLU A 350 6.53 -14.24 -32.07
CA GLU A 350 7.11 -15.46 -32.64
C GLU A 350 7.89 -15.20 -33.92
N ILE A 351 7.40 -14.34 -34.80
CA ILE A 351 8.09 -13.99 -36.06
C ILE A 351 9.00 -12.75 -35.94
N GLY A 352 9.20 -12.20 -34.74
CA GLY A 352 10.01 -10.99 -34.52
C GLY A 352 9.40 -9.72 -35.10
N MET A 353 8.07 -9.67 -35.27
CA MET A 353 7.35 -8.49 -35.73
C MET A 353 7.13 -7.54 -34.58
N ARG A 354 7.22 -6.22 -34.83
CA ARG A 354 6.94 -5.19 -33.83
C ARG A 354 5.46 -5.24 -33.40
N LEU A 355 5.20 -5.05 -32.10
CA LEU A 355 3.82 -5.09 -31.58
C LEU A 355 2.96 -3.91 -32.05
N GLN A 356 3.55 -2.73 -32.24
CA GLN A 356 2.88 -1.52 -32.78
C GLN A 356 1.61 -1.10 -32.00
N CYS A 357 1.62 -1.26 -30.69
CA CYS A 357 0.53 -0.89 -29.82
C CYS A 357 0.73 0.54 -29.31
N ASP A 358 -0.16 1.47 -29.71
CA ASP A 358 -0.03 2.89 -29.36
C ASP A 358 -0.20 3.16 -27.88
N CYS A 359 -0.88 2.29 -27.14
CA CYS A 359 -1.03 2.37 -25.69
C CYS A 359 0.33 2.42 -24.97
N THR A 360 1.40 1.82 -25.54
CA THR A 360 2.74 1.87 -24.98
C THR A 360 3.38 3.24 -25.11
N ILE A 361 3.08 3.98 -26.17
CA ILE A 361 3.52 5.37 -26.36
C ILE A 361 2.77 6.29 -25.38
N TYR A 362 1.43 6.11 -25.29
CA TYR A 362 0.60 6.88 -24.36
C TYR A 362 1.02 6.69 -22.90
N TYR A 363 1.47 5.48 -22.53
CA TYR A 363 2.00 5.23 -21.19
C TYR A 363 3.20 6.13 -20.87
N ILE A 364 4.20 6.19 -21.75
CA ILE A 364 5.39 7.03 -21.56
C ILE A 364 5.00 8.52 -21.49
N GLU A 365 4.19 8.99 -22.45
CA GLU A 365 3.87 10.40 -22.55
C GLU A 365 3.01 10.91 -21.39
N ARG A 366 2.03 10.11 -20.93
CA ARG A 366 1.05 10.55 -19.94
C ARG A 366 1.38 10.15 -18.51
N TYR A 367 2.03 9.01 -18.30
CA TYR A 367 2.17 8.41 -16.97
C TYR A 367 3.62 8.24 -16.51
N VAL A 368 4.59 8.41 -17.40
CA VAL A 368 6.01 8.34 -17.03
C VAL A 368 6.64 9.73 -17.03
N LYS A 369 6.58 10.44 -18.15
CA LYS A 369 7.22 11.77 -18.31
C LYS A 369 6.89 12.80 -17.22
N PRO A 370 5.66 12.90 -16.70
CA PRO A 370 5.35 13.86 -15.63
C PRO A 370 6.03 13.57 -14.28
N TYR A 371 6.50 12.34 -14.05
CA TYR A 371 6.96 11.87 -12.74
C TYR A 371 8.45 11.53 -12.67
N ILE A 372 9.16 11.56 -13.77
CA ILE A 372 10.59 11.28 -13.82
C ILE A 372 11.37 12.45 -14.39
N THR A 373 12.62 12.58 -13.94
CA THR A 373 13.56 13.61 -14.38
C THR A 373 14.72 13.00 -15.16
N GLY A 374 15.44 13.81 -15.91
CA GLY A 374 16.61 13.38 -16.70
C GLY A 374 16.28 13.06 -18.15
N ASP A 375 16.98 12.12 -18.76
CA ASP A 375 16.74 11.73 -20.15
C ASP A 375 15.54 10.80 -20.26
N ILE A 376 14.38 11.42 -20.35
CA ILE A 376 13.08 10.74 -20.45
C ILE A 376 12.93 10.03 -21.81
N ASN A 377 13.62 10.50 -22.86
CA ASN A 377 13.53 9.94 -24.20
C ASN A 377 14.13 8.54 -24.28
N ARG A 378 15.03 8.16 -23.36
CA ARG A 378 15.58 6.82 -23.28
C ARG A 378 14.48 5.74 -23.19
N TYR A 379 13.38 6.01 -22.48
CA TYR A 379 12.29 5.05 -22.35
C TYR A 379 11.52 4.79 -23.64
N ASN A 380 11.57 5.70 -24.62
CA ASN A 380 11.00 5.45 -25.93
C ASN A 380 11.63 4.26 -26.66
N ASP A 381 12.90 3.96 -26.42
CA ASP A 381 13.58 2.84 -27.06
C ASP A 381 13.21 1.50 -26.41
N TYR A 382 12.79 1.51 -25.15
CA TYR A 382 12.45 0.31 -24.37
C TYR A 382 10.95 0.04 -24.25
N TYR A 383 10.09 1.04 -24.49
CA TYR A 383 8.64 0.89 -24.34
C TYR A 383 7.85 1.15 -25.63
N ASN A 384 8.36 1.97 -26.56
CA ASN A 384 7.66 2.25 -27.80
C ASN A 384 7.68 1.02 -28.74
N THR A 385 6.60 0.27 -28.77
CA THR A 385 6.47 -0.96 -29.57
C THR A 385 6.40 -0.73 -31.08
N ARG A 386 6.41 0.52 -31.56
CA ARG A 386 6.68 0.86 -32.96
C ARG A 386 8.19 0.87 -33.27
N LYS A 387 9.04 0.96 -32.25
CA LYS A 387 10.50 0.96 -32.35
C LYS A 387 11.12 -0.37 -31.88
N CYS A 388 10.76 -0.84 -30.68
CA CYS A 388 11.27 -2.10 -30.14
C CYS A 388 10.74 -3.31 -30.93
N LYS A 389 11.61 -4.32 -31.06
CA LYS A 389 11.29 -5.58 -31.76
C LYS A 389 10.85 -6.70 -30.81
N ALA A 390 10.65 -6.39 -29.56
CA ALA A 390 10.29 -7.31 -28.49
C ALA A 390 9.22 -6.70 -27.59
N LEU A 391 8.93 -7.36 -26.49
CA LEU A 391 8.11 -6.77 -25.43
C LEU A 391 8.77 -5.52 -24.86
N PRO A 392 7.98 -4.56 -24.34
CA PRO A 392 8.50 -3.50 -23.49
C PRO A 392 9.26 -4.08 -22.28
N ASP A 393 10.18 -3.30 -21.70
CA ASP A 393 10.98 -3.72 -20.55
C ASP A 393 10.14 -3.88 -19.25
N GLY A 394 8.84 -3.63 -19.31
CA GLY A 394 7.89 -3.90 -18.27
C GLY A 394 6.45 -3.56 -18.63
N PRO A 395 5.50 -3.86 -17.73
CA PRO A 395 4.10 -3.52 -17.89
C PRO A 395 3.87 -2.01 -18.06
N ILE A 396 2.75 -1.66 -18.70
CA ILE A 396 2.31 -0.27 -18.93
C ILE A 396 1.06 0.10 -18.11
N ALA A 397 0.55 -0.83 -17.34
CA ALA A 397 -0.59 -0.67 -16.45
C ALA A 397 -0.67 -1.87 -15.50
N ASN A 398 -1.54 -1.78 -14.48
CA ASN A 398 -1.88 -2.90 -13.62
C ASN A 398 -3.09 -3.65 -14.22
N PRO A 399 -2.88 -4.83 -14.85
CA PRO A 399 -3.93 -5.53 -15.56
C PRO A 399 -4.91 -6.23 -14.60
N GLY A 400 -6.17 -6.34 -15.04
CA GLY A 400 -7.17 -7.14 -14.35
C GLY A 400 -7.02 -8.64 -14.61
N LYS A 401 -7.74 -9.44 -13.81
CA LYS A 401 -7.71 -10.90 -13.91
C LYS A 401 -7.99 -11.42 -15.33
N LYS A 402 -8.92 -10.81 -16.04
CA LYS A 402 -9.34 -11.25 -17.38
C LYS A 402 -8.25 -11.02 -18.44
N ALA A 403 -7.54 -9.90 -18.36
CA ALA A 403 -6.41 -9.63 -19.23
C ALA A 403 -5.23 -10.57 -18.94
N ILE A 404 -4.95 -10.87 -17.67
CA ILE A 404 -3.92 -11.85 -17.29
C ILE A 404 -4.29 -13.24 -17.81
N GLN A 405 -5.55 -13.66 -17.66
CA GLN A 405 -6.01 -14.93 -18.20
C GLN A 405 -5.89 -14.99 -19.73
N ALA A 406 -6.22 -13.91 -20.44
CA ALA A 406 -6.08 -13.84 -21.90
C ALA A 406 -4.60 -13.89 -22.35
N ALA A 407 -3.68 -13.38 -21.55
CA ALA A 407 -2.25 -13.52 -21.81
C ALA A 407 -1.74 -14.94 -21.52
N LEU A 408 -2.24 -15.61 -20.46
CA LEU A 408 -1.87 -16.98 -20.12
C LEU A 408 -2.53 -18.02 -21.05
N TYR A 409 -3.70 -17.71 -21.56
CA TYR A 409 -4.50 -18.61 -22.41
C TYR A 409 -4.98 -17.84 -23.66
N PRO A 410 -4.05 -17.45 -24.56
CA PRO A 410 -4.43 -16.78 -25.81
C PRO A 410 -5.25 -17.71 -26.70
N ALA A 411 -6.08 -17.13 -27.58
CA ALA A 411 -6.74 -17.91 -28.61
C ALA A 411 -5.72 -18.45 -29.62
N GLU A 412 -6.00 -19.59 -30.19
CA GLU A 412 -5.20 -20.15 -31.30
C GLU A 412 -5.70 -19.55 -32.62
N THR A 413 -4.97 -18.60 -33.19
CA THR A 413 -5.30 -17.96 -34.47
C THR A 413 -4.04 -17.74 -35.31
N GLU A 414 -4.26 -17.43 -36.58
CA GLU A 414 -3.19 -17.07 -37.53
C GLU A 414 -3.18 -15.58 -37.87
N TYR A 415 -3.78 -14.72 -36.96
CA TYR A 415 -3.89 -13.30 -37.22
C TYR A 415 -2.66 -12.54 -36.73
N TYR A 416 -2.24 -11.57 -37.54
CA TYR A 416 -1.15 -10.64 -37.22
C TYR A 416 -1.63 -9.19 -37.10
N TYR A 417 -2.86 -8.90 -37.54
CA TYR A 417 -3.42 -7.54 -37.56
C TYR A 417 -4.82 -7.54 -36.99
N PHE A 418 -5.17 -6.45 -36.36
CA PHE A 418 -6.55 -6.17 -35.92
C PHE A 418 -6.82 -4.68 -35.95
N CYS A 419 -8.07 -4.30 -36.06
CA CYS A 419 -8.59 -2.96 -35.84
C CYS A 419 -10.02 -3.02 -35.32
N SER A 420 -10.51 -1.91 -34.75
CA SER A 420 -11.93 -1.73 -34.46
C SER A 420 -12.55 -0.80 -35.49
N ASP A 421 -13.79 -1.08 -35.90
CA ASP A 421 -14.62 -0.16 -36.69
C ASP A 421 -15.24 0.93 -35.81
N LYS A 422 -16.09 1.76 -36.39
CA LYS A 422 -16.78 2.88 -35.73
C LYS A 422 -17.84 2.42 -34.72
N GLU A 423 -18.39 1.25 -34.93
CA GLU A 423 -19.33 0.58 -34.04
C GLU A 423 -18.57 -0.08 -32.85
N GLY A 424 -17.23 -0.09 -32.91
CA GLY A 424 -16.35 -0.68 -31.90
C GLY A 424 -16.26 -2.21 -32.03
N GLU A 425 -16.63 -2.80 -33.18
CA GLU A 425 -16.43 -4.22 -33.44
C GLU A 425 -15.00 -4.47 -33.92
N TYR A 426 -14.44 -5.60 -33.46
CA TYR A 426 -13.05 -5.97 -33.76
C TYR A 426 -12.97 -6.87 -35.01
N HIS A 427 -12.06 -6.51 -35.90
CA HIS A 427 -11.75 -7.25 -37.13
C HIS A 427 -10.30 -7.70 -37.12
N TYR A 428 -10.06 -8.93 -37.55
CA TYR A 428 -8.76 -9.61 -37.48
C TYR A 428 -8.30 -10.06 -38.87
N PHE A 429 -7.01 -9.88 -39.18
CA PHE A 429 -6.47 -10.13 -40.51
C PHE A 429 -5.14 -10.86 -40.42
N LYS A 430 -4.84 -11.69 -41.45
CA LYS A 430 -3.55 -12.37 -41.56
C LYS A 430 -2.50 -11.46 -42.21
N THR A 431 -2.91 -10.57 -43.12
CA THR A 431 -2.00 -9.70 -43.85
C THR A 431 -2.33 -8.22 -43.65
N TYR A 432 -1.35 -7.37 -43.89
CA TYR A 432 -1.53 -5.92 -43.86
C TYR A 432 -2.44 -5.44 -44.99
N GLU A 433 -2.36 -6.06 -46.16
CA GLU A 433 -3.21 -5.77 -47.32
C GLU A 433 -4.69 -5.97 -46.97
N GLU A 434 -5.04 -7.11 -46.36
CA GLU A 434 -6.40 -7.39 -45.93
C GLU A 434 -6.93 -6.30 -44.97
N GLN A 435 -6.11 -5.91 -43.97
CA GLN A 435 -6.48 -4.83 -43.05
C GLN A 435 -6.68 -3.50 -43.77
N LYS A 436 -5.77 -3.14 -44.68
CA LYS A 436 -5.82 -1.90 -45.43
C LYS A 436 -7.05 -1.86 -46.35
N ASP A 437 -7.37 -2.96 -47.04
CA ASP A 437 -8.56 -3.03 -47.89
C ASP A 437 -9.84 -2.88 -47.09
N PHE A 438 -9.90 -3.49 -45.91
CA PHE A 438 -11.02 -3.31 -44.98
C PHE A 438 -11.15 -1.85 -44.53
N LEU A 439 -10.08 -1.20 -44.10
CA LEU A 439 -10.09 0.21 -43.67
C LEU A 439 -10.55 1.13 -44.82
N ASN A 440 -10.04 0.93 -46.04
CA ASN A 440 -10.50 1.68 -47.22
C ASN A 440 -11.98 1.47 -47.54
N SER A 441 -12.50 0.26 -47.30
CA SER A 441 -13.93 -0.06 -47.56
C SER A 441 -14.87 0.69 -46.63
N ILE A 442 -14.48 0.85 -45.34
CA ILE A 442 -15.29 1.59 -44.36
C ILE A 442 -15.20 3.11 -44.56
N GLU A 443 -14.04 3.66 -44.98
CA GLU A 443 -13.89 5.08 -45.31
C GLU A 443 -14.69 5.48 -46.57
N THR A 444 -14.71 4.61 -47.58
CA THR A 444 -15.48 4.88 -48.83
C THR A 444 -16.99 4.74 -48.67
N SER A 445 -17.46 3.95 -47.71
CA SER A 445 -18.90 3.87 -47.38
C SER A 445 -19.40 5.17 -46.74
N ASP A 446 -18.58 5.86 -45.94
CA ASP A 446 -18.91 7.14 -45.29
C ASP A 446 -18.92 8.33 -46.25
N SER A 447 -18.10 8.32 -47.29
CA SER A 447 -18.09 9.41 -48.30
C SER A 447 -19.28 9.38 -49.24
N LYS A 448 -20.15 8.38 -49.14
CA LYS A 448 -21.37 8.21 -49.94
C LYS A 448 -22.67 8.46 -49.17
N GLN A 449 -22.64 8.79 -47.91
CA GLN A 449 -23.77 9.31 -47.12
C GLN A 449 -23.62 10.81 -46.91
#